data_b11806ba2dc8db3ec55fbefda8406bfa
#
_entry.id   b11806ba2dc8db3ec55fbefda8406bfa
#
_cell.length_a   1.000
_cell.length_b   1.000
_cell.length_c   1.000
_cell.angle_alpha   90.00
_cell.angle_beta   90.00
_cell.angle_gamma   90.00
#
_symmetry.space_group_name_H-M   'P 1'
#
loop_
_entity.id
_entity.type
_entity.pdbx_description
1 polymer ?
#
loop_
_entity_poly.entity_id
_entity_poly.type
_entity_poly.pdbx_seq_one_letter_code
_entity_poly.pdbx_strand_id
1 'polypeptide(L)'
;PNAETRVQEHGKIVLGGGTGAHEWVDLDRRFIAERYNRLARLIPVFDWLFFQPPGFRRKAADRLDLNPGSHVLEIGCGTGRNLPFLSQAVGTTGRVYGVDLSPGMLAKAQDLCDRNHWTNVKLIECDAAEFRTPVPLDGVMFGLSYNTMPHHLAVLREAWNQLRPGGRLVIMDAKLPPGLGGRLVLPFGLWLMKRTMLGNPLIKPWEDLARLTDEIEMEEFMFGSWYICRGIKS
;
A
#
# COMPACT_ATOMS: atom_id res chain seq x y z
N PRO A 1 20.58 33.49 -0.31
CA PRO A 1 19.34 34.10 0.10
C PRO A 1 18.25 33.02 0.10
N ASN A 2 17.71 32.88 1.26
CA ASN A 2 16.80 31.82 1.71
C ASN A 2 15.50 31.80 0.91
N ALA A 3 15.15 30.61 0.39
CA ALA A 3 13.78 30.34 -0.05
C ALA A 3 12.99 29.86 1.17
N GLU A 4 12.30 30.77 1.82
CA GLU A 4 11.34 30.48 2.87
C GLU A 4 10.13 29.76 2.27
N THR A 5 9.91 28.54 2.76
CA THR A 5 8.70 27.74 2.48
C THR A 5 7.53 28.38 3.24
N ARG A 6 6.69 29.15 2.56
CA ARG A 6 5.41 29.61 3.12
C ARG A 6 4.44 28.42 3.13
N VAL A 7 4.12 27.95 4.32
CA VAL A 7 2.94 27.14 4.58
C VAL A 7 1.73 28.08 4.54
N GLN A 8 0.89 28.00 3.51
CA GLN A 8 -0.41 28.64 3.52
C GLN A 8 -1.48 27.60 3.82
N GLU A 9 -2.33 27.95 4.76
CA GLU A 9 -3.58 27.28 5.12
C GLU A 9 -4.43 27.06 3.87
N HIS A 10 -5.01 25.87 3.74
CA HIS A 10 -5.77 25.28 2.64
C HIS A 10 -4.93 24.45 1.63
N GLY A 11 -4.30 23.38 2.10
CA GLY A 11 -4.07 22.11 1.34
C GLY A 11 -3.49 22.17 -0.09
N LYS A 12 -2.88 23.27 -0.56
CA LYS A 12 -2.23 23.33 -1.85
C LYS A 12 -0.71 23.27 -1.71
N ILE A 13 -0.13 22.11 -1.97
CA ILE A 13 1.31 21.99 -2.17
C ILE A 13 1.61 22.28 -3.64
N VAL A 14 2.15 23.46 -3.93
CA VAL A 14 2.72 23.78 -5.22
C VAL A 14 4.17 23.30 -5.21
N LEU A 15 4.45 22.19 -5.88
CA LEU A 15 5.80 21.78 -6.17
C LEU A 15 6.34 22.61 -7.34
N GLY A 16 7.29 23.49 -7.07
CA GLY A 16 7.94 24.30 -8.06
C GLY A 16 8.89 23.51 -8.96
N GLY A 17 8.85 23.78 -10.26
CA GLY A 17 9.92 23.63 -11.22
C GLY A 17 10.05 22.29 -11.94
N GLY A 18 9.28 22.09 -13.01
CA GLY A 18 9.48 21.06 -14.01
C GLY A 18 8.31 21.05 -15.00
N THR A 19 8.58 21.32 -16.26
CA THR A 19 7.59 21.37 -17.35
C THR A 19 6.85 20.06 -17.46
N GLY A 20 5.60 20.03 -16.99
CA GLY A 20 4.72 18.85 -17.00
C GLY A 20 3.99 18.63 -15.68
N ALA A 21 3.65 19.70 -14.94
CA ALA A 21 2.82 19.61 -13.73
C ALA A 21 1.43 19.09 -14.10
N HIS A 22 1.20 17.79 -13.93
CA HIS A 22 -0.14 17.25 -13.85
C HIS A 22 -0.75 17.78 -12.55
N GLU A 23 -1.77 18.57 -12.67
CA GLU A 23 -2.62 19.05 -11.59
C GLU A 23 -3.26 17.82 -10.92
N TRP A 24 -2.63 17.31 -9.85
CA TRP A 24 -3.21 16.26 -9.03
C TRP A 24 -4.34 16.88 -8.24
N VAL A 25 -5.54 16.37 -8.43
CA VAL A 25 -6.69 16.72 -7.59
C VAL A 25 -6.28 16.40 -6.15
N ASP A 26 -6.30 17.43 -5.31
CA ASP A 26 -6.14 17.29 -3.86
C ASP A 26 -7.33 16.46 -3.36
N LEU A 27 -7.12 15.15 -3.27
CA LEU A 27 -8.16 14.23 -2.84
C LEU A 27 -8.22 14.30 -1.32
N ASP A 28 -9.19 15.10 -0.81
CA ASP A 28 -9.53 15.13 0.61
C ASP A 28 -9.65 13.69 1.15
N ARG A 29 -9.06 13.43 2.31
CA ARG A 29 -9.10 12.15 3.04
C ARG A 29 -10.54 11.61 3.14
N ARG A 30 -11.52 12.48 3.37
CA ARG A 30 -12.96 12.13 3.42
C ARG A 30 -13.46 11.61 2.09
N PHE A 31 -13.08 12.27 1.00
CA PHE A 31 -13.46 11.84 -0.34
C PHE A 31 -12.90 10.46 -0.68
N ILE A 32 -11.66 10.19 -0.29
CA ILE A 32 -11.02 8.88 -0.47
C ILE A 32 -11.79 7.82 0.32
N ALA A 33 -12.01 8.03 1.63
CA ALA A 33 -12.74 7.10 2.48
C ALA A 33 -14.16 6.82 1.98
N GLU A 34 -14.92 7.83 1.58
CA GLU A 34 -16.28 7.68 1.03
C GLU A 34 -16.30 6.91 -0.28
N ARG A 35 -15.30 7.12 -1.13
CA ARG A 35 -15.15 6.41 -2.40
C ARG A 35 -14.88 4.91 -2.16
N TYR A 36 -13.97 4.59 -1.24
CA TYR A 36 -13.68 3.22 -0.85
C TYR A 36 -14.86 2.55 -0.17
N ASN A 37 -15.59 3.24 0.69
CA ASN A 37 -16.83 2.75 1.31
C ASN A 37 -17.88 2.34 0.27
N ARG A 38 -18.10 3.17 -0.76
CA ARG A 38 -19.05 2.86 -1.85
C ARG A 38 -18.61 1.66 -2.68
N LEU A 39 -17.32 1.55 -2.94
CA LEU A 39 -16.76 0.51 -3.80
C LEU A 39 -16.44 -0.79 -3.06
N ALA A 40 -16.47 -0.78 -1.71
CA ALA A 40 -16.22 -1.97 -0.88
C ALA A 40 -17.10 -3.18 -1.27
N ARG A 41 -18.31 -2.93 -1.79
CA ARG A 41 -19.22 -3.99 -2.27
C ARG A 41 -18.80 -4.59 -3.61
N LEU A 42 -18.05 -3.85 -4.42
CA LEU A 42 -17.64 -4.23 -5.78
C LEU A 42 -16.23 -4.84 -5.84
N ILE A 43 -15.47 -4.82 -4.73
CA ILE A 43 -14.11 -5.37 -4.68
C ILE A 43 -14.02 -6.81 -5.20
N PRO A 44 -14.91 -7.75 -4.85
CA PRO A 44 -14.82 -9.12 -5.39
C PRO A 44 -14.91 -9.18 -6.91
N VAL A 45 -15.68 -8.26 -7.53
CA VAL A 45 -15.82 -8.16 -8.98
C VAL A 45 -14.55 -7.61 -9.61
N PHE A 46 -13.95 -6.60 -9.00
CA PHE A 46 -12.67 -6.06 -9.45
C PHE A 46 -11.55 -7.09 -9.38
N ASP A 47 -11.47 -7.88 -8.31
CA ASP A 47 -10.46 -8.93 -8.17
C ASP A 47 -10.59 -10.00 -9.26
N TRP A 48 -11.82 -10.36 -9.62
CA TRP A 48 -12.07 -11.29 -10.72
C TRP A 48 -11.67 -10.70 -12.08
N LEU A 49 -11.94 -9.40 -12.30
CA LEU A 49 -11.66 -8.72 -13.57
C LEU A 49 -10.16 -8.50 -13.80
N PHE A 50 -9.37 -8.30 -12.74
CA PHE A 50 -7.94 -7.97 -12.85
C PHE A 50 -7.00 -9.17 -12.77
N PHE A 51 -7.48 -10.41 -12.88
CA PHE A 51 -6.68 -11.64 -13.00
C PHE A 51 -5.39 -11.61 -12.18
N GLN A 52 -5.52 -11.54 -10.86
CA GLN A 52 -4.37 -11.59 -9.98
C GLN A 52 -3.62 -12.93 -10.15
N PRO A 53 -2.28 -12.95 -10.23
CA PRO A 53 -1.53 -14.20 -10.34
C PRO A 53 -1.89 -15.15 -9.19
N PRO A 54 -2.08 -16.47 -9.46
CA PRO A 54 -2.34 -17.44 -8.40
C PRO A 54 -1.28 -17.39 -7.31
N GLY A 55 -1.70 -17.37 -6.05
CA GLY A 55 -0.79 -17.34 -4.91
C GLY A 55 -0.03 -16.02 -4.69
N PHE A 56 -0.30 -14.97 -5.47
CA PHE A 56 0.42 -13.69 -5.45
C PHE A 56 0.47 -13.06 -4.04
N ARG A 57 -0.67 -13.03 -3.33
CA ARG A 57 -0.75 -12.47 -1.96
C ARG A 57 0.06 -13.29 -0.95
N ARG A 58 0.00 -14.61 -1.03
CA ARG A 58 0.83 -15.50 -0.19
C ARG A 58 2.31 -15.22 -0.46
N LYS A 59 2.71 -15.20 -1.73
CA LYS A 59 4.10 -14.95 -2.11
C LYS A 59 4.62 -13.61 -1.60
N ALA A 60 3.79 -12.56 -1.64
CA ALA A 60 4.16 -11.26 -1.07
C ALA A 60 4.31 -11.33 0.46
N ALA A 61 3.41 -12.01 1.16
CA ALA A 61 3.54 -12.21 2.60
C ALA A 61 4.78 -13.04 2.96
N ASP A 62 5.09 -14.09 2.20
CA ASP A 62 6.29 -14.93 2.40
C ASP A 62 7.60 -14.12 2.23
N ARG A 63 7.59 -13.06 1.40
CA ARG A 63 8.76 -12.16 1.22
C ARG A 63 9.08 -11.30 2.44
N LEU A 64 8.15 -11.19 3.40
CA LEU A 64 8.40 -10.53 4.69
C LEU A 64 9.27 -11.39 5.62
N ASP A 65 9.35 -12.71 5.38
CA ASP A 65 10.12 -13.69 6.17
C ASP A 65 9.83 -13.57 7.68
N LEU A 66 8.54 -13.55 8.00
CA LEU A 66 8.03 -13.41 9.36
C LEU A 66 8.15 -14.75 10.10
N ASN A 67 8.37 -14.66 11.40
CA ASN A 67 8.40 -15.79 12.31
C ASN A 67 7.27 -15.68 13.35
N PRO A 68 6.87 -16.77 13.99
CA PRO A 68 5.98 -16.70 15.16
C PRO A 68 6.53 -15.70 16.21
N GLY A 69 5.68 -14.79 16.66
CA GLY A 69 6.06 -13.69 17.54
C GLY A 69 6.37 -12.37 16.82
N SER A 70 6.50 -12.35 15.49
CA SER A 70 6.76 -11.13 14.73
C SER A 70 5.62 -10.11 14.82
N HIS A 71 5.98 -8.83 14.70
CA HIS A 71 5.06 -7.70 14.56
C HIS A 71 5.08 -7.16 13.14
N VAL A 72 3.93 -7.16 12.48
CA VAL A 72 3.80 -6.72 11.08
C VAL A 72 2.69 -5.67 10.93
N LEU A 73 2.95 -4.69 10.07
CA LEU A 73 2.00 -3.64 9.70
C LEU A 73 1.55 -3.84 8.25
N GLU A 74 0.24 -3.91 8.01
CA GLU A 74 -0.35 -3.82 6.68
C GLU A 74 -0.99 -2.44 6.50
N ILE A 75 -0.49 -1.68 5.52
CA ILE A 75 -0.93 -0.32 5.22
C ILE A 75 -1.92 -0.34 4.05
N GLY A 76 -3.14 0.20 4.30
CA GLY A 76 -4.27 0.07 3.39
C GLY A 76 -4.77 -1.37 3.34
N CYS A 77 -5.04 -1.96 4.51
CA CYS A 77 -5.42 -3.38 4.62
C CYS A 77 -6.77 -3.71 3.98
N GLY A 78 -7.60 -2.69 3.70
CA GLY A 78 -8.88 -2.82 3.04
C GLY A 78 -9.80 -3.83 3.75
N THR A 79 -10.31 -4.78 2.99
CA THR A 79 -11.18 -5.85 3.51
C THR A 79 -10.41 -7.03 4.14
N GLY A 80 -9.11 -6.88 4.37
CA GLY A 80 -8.28 -7.85 5.08
C GLY A 80 -7.80 -9.05 4.26
N ARG A 81 -7.68 -8.93 2.94
CA ARG A 81 -7.35 -10.08 2.06
C ARG A 81 -5.95 -10.67 2.25
N ASN A 82 -5.02 -9.93 2.81
CA ASN A 82 -3.68 -10.43 3.14
C ASN A 82 -3.60 -10.93 4.59
N LEU A 83 -4.55 -10.55 5.45
CA LEU A 83 -4.58 -10.94 6.86
C LEU A 83 -4.46 -12.45 7.12
N PRO A 84 -5.08 -13.35 6.30
CA PRO A 84 -4.91 -14.80 6.50
C PRO A 84 -3.45 -15.24 6.47
N PHE A 85 -2.66 -14.69 5.56
CA PHE A 85 -1.25 -15.03 5.39
C PHE A 85 -0.39 -14.40 6.49
N LEU A 86 -0.65 -13.13 6.82
CA LEU A 86 0.08 -12.41 7.85
C LEU A 86 -0.21 -12.98 9.24
N SER A 87 -1.49 -13.21 9.59
CA SER A 87 -1.91 -13.78 10.86
C SER A 87 -1.31 -15.17 11.08
N GLN A 88 -1.31 -16.00 10.03
CA GLN A 88 -0.68 -17.32 10.07
C GLN A 88 0.83 -17.24 10.29
N ALA A 89 1.52 -16.32 9.59
CA ALA A 89 2.97 -16.20 9.65
C ALA A 89 3.45 -15.74 11.04
N VAL A 90 2.78 -14.76 11.66
CA VAL A 90 3.18 -14.24 12.98
C VAL A 90 2.71 -15.15 14.14
N GLY A 91 1.78 -16.06 13.89
CA GLY A 91 1.25 -16.97 14.90
C GLY A 91 0.53 -16.28 16.06
N THR A 92 0.14 -17.03 17.09
CA THR A 92 -0.66 -16.50 18.23
C THR A 92 0.10 -15.54 19.13
N THR A 93 1.43 -15.61 19.11
CA THR A 93 2.31 -14.74 19.95
C THR A 93 2.72 -13.45 19.26
N GLY A 94 2.57 -13.38 17.92
CA GLY A 94 2.84 -12.19 17.15
C GLY A 94 1.64 -11.26 17.02
N ARG A 95 1.80 -10.18 16.24
CA ARG A 95 0.75 -9.19 16.04
C ARG A 95 0.72 -8.66 14.60
N VAL A 96 -0.46 -8.61 14.02
CA VAL A 96 -0.74 -7.91 12.77
C VAL A 96 -1.47 -6.60 13.08
N TYR A 97 -0.94 -5.49 12.62
CA TYR A 97 -1.61 -4.19 12.62
C TYR A 97 -2.13 -3.93 11.21
N GLY A 98 -3.44 -3.87 11.04
CA GLY A 98 -4.09 -3.52 9.77
C GLY A 98 -4.62 -2.09 9.84
N VAL A 99 -4.07 -1.20 9.02
CA VAL A 99 -4.45 0.22 9.00
C VAL A 99 -5.18 0.55 7.70
N ASP A 100 -6.32 1.22 7.80
CA ASP A 100 -7.07 1.73 6.66
C ASP A 100 -7.83 3.01 7.03
N LEU A 101 -8.10 3.87 6.03
CA LEU A 101 -8.91 5.10 6.19
C LEU A 101 -10.41 4.84 6.12
N SER A 102 -10.82 3.69 5.60
CA SER A 102 -12.22 3.38 5.30
C SER A 102 -12.85 2.50 6.39
N PRO A 103 -13.76 3.03 7.21
CA PRO A 103 -14.47 2.24 8.20
C PRO A 103 -15.27 1.09 7.57
N GLY A 104 -15.81 1.29 6.36
CA GLY A 104 -16.53 0.24 5.64
C GLY A 104 -15.65 -0.92 5.17
N MET A 105 -14.38 -0.65 4.86
CA MET A 105 -13.37 -1.69 4.59
C MET A 105 -13.00 -2.43 5.86
N LEU A 106 -12.71 -1.69 6.93
CA LEU A 106 -12.33 -2.26 8.22
C LEU A 106 -13.46 -3.11 8.84
N ALA A 107 -14.73 -2.73 8.67
CA ALA A 107 -15.86 -3.56 9.10
C ALA A 107 -15.82 -4.95 8.45
N LYS A 108 -15.53 -5.04 7.14
CA LYS A 108 -15.39 -6.32 6.44
C LYS A 108 -14.14 -7.10 6.87
N ALA A 109 -13.04 -6.39 7.14
CA ALA A 109 -11.85 -7.01 7.69
C ALA A 109 -12.11 -7.57 9.09
N GLN A 110 -12.90 -6.85 9.93
CA GLN A 110 -13.31 -7.32 11.24
C GLN A 110 -14.20 -8.57 11.14
N ASP A 111 -15.21 -8.57 10.27
CA ASP A 111 -16.03 -9.77 10.00
C ASP A 111 -15.17 -10.97 9.60
N LEU A 112 -14.09 -10.74 8.84
CA LEU A 112 -13.15 -11.79 8.47
C LEU A 112 -12.36 -12.30 9.67
N CYS A 113 -11.86 -11.39 10.53
CA CYS A 113 -11.16 -11.74 11.78
C CYS A 113 -12.05 -12.55 12.71
N ASP A 114 -13.29 -12.13 12.91
CA ASP A 114 -14.26 -12.79 13.81
C ASP A 114 -14.60 -14.20 13.34
N ARG A 115 -14.86 -14.38 12.04
CA ARG A 115 -15.13 -15.71 11.45
C ARG A 115 -13.96 -16.69 11.57
N ASN A 116 -12.72 -16.19 11.58
CA ASN A 116 -11.52 -17.00 11.69
C ASN A 116 -10.97 -17.03 13.12
N HIS A 117 -11.61 -16.36 14.07
CA HIS A 117 -11.20 -16.29 15.48
C HIS A 117 -9.77 -15.77 15.67
N TRP A 118 -9.33 -14.81 14.82
CA TRP A 118 -7.99 -14.24 14.93
C TRP A 118 -7.92 -13.23 16.08
N THR A 119 -7.16 -13.56 17.11
CA THR A 119 -6.89 -12.68 18.26
C THR A 119 -5.61 -11.88 18.13
N ASN A 120 -4.79 -12.22 17.12
CA ASN A 120 -3.50 -11.60 16.83
C ASN A 120 -3.57 -10.47 15.79
N VAL A 121 -4.76 -10.12 15.29
CA VAL A 121 -4.98 -9.00 14.36
C VAL A 121 -5.59 -7.82 15.11
N LYS A 122 -5.06 -6.63 14.88
CA LYS A 122 -5.60 -5.36 15.39
C LYS A 122 -5.86 -4.43 14.19
N LEU A 123 -7.13 -4.10 13.97
CA LEU A 123 -7.56 -3.17 12.92
C LEU A 123 -7.64 -1.75 13.47
N ILE A 124 -7.15 -0.77 12.72
CA ILE A 124 -7.06 0.62 13.15
C ILE A 124 -7.53 1.53 12.02
N GLU A 125 -8.54 2.36 12.30
CA GLU A 125 -8.98 3.43 11.42
C GLU A 125 -8.10 4.66 11.65
N CYS A 126 -7.15 4.91 10.77
CA CYS A 126 -6.34 6.12 10.81
C CYS A 126 -5.61 6.36 9.48
N ASP A 127 -5.08 7.55 9.32
CA ASP A 127 -4.11 7.82 8.26
C ASP A 127 -2.80 7.09 8.55
N ALA A 128 -2.32 6.32 7.57
CA ALA A 128 -1.09 5.56 7.72
C ALA A 128 0.15 6.45 7.99
N ALA A 129 0.12 7.72 7.56
CA ALA A 129 1.17 8.68 7.87
C ALA A 129 1.22 9.06 9.36
N GLU A 130 0.10 8.91 10.07
CA GLU A 130 -0.05 9.24 11.50
C GLU A 130 0.10 8.02 12.41
N PHE A 131 0.02 6.81 11.84
CA PHE A 131 0.08 5.58 12.63
C PHE A 131 1.48 5.34 13.20
N ARG A 132 1.50 5.01 14.49
CA ARG A 132 2.71 4.59 15.20
C ARG A 132 2.44 3.31 15.97
N THR A 133 3.35 2.36 15.84
CA THR A 133 3.31 1.13 16.62
C THR A 133 4.07 1.31 17.93
N PRO A 134 3.63 0.66 19.02
CA PRO A 134 4.33 0.72 20.31
C PRO A 134 5.65 -0.07 20.35
N VAL A 135 5.88 -0.92 19.33
CA VAL A 135 7.06 -1.79 19.24
C VAL A 135 7.66 -1.70 17.84
N PRO A 136 8.97 -1.92 17.66
CA PRO A 136 9.58 -2.01 16.34
C PRO A 136 8.94 -3.14 15.50
N LEU A 137 8.78 -2.92 14.23
CA LEU A 137 8.18 -3.86 13.29
C LEU A 137 9.22 -4.80 12.67
N ASP A 138 8.86 -6.07 12.52
CA ASP A 138 9.60 -7.04 11.73
C ASP A 138 9.31 -6.90 10.24
N GLY A 139 8.08 -6.50 9.90
CA GLY A 139 7.65 -6.34 8.54
C GLY A 139 6.63 -5.23 8.32
N VAL A 140 6.65 -4.67 7.11
CA VAL A 140 5.62 -3.75 6.60
C VAL A 140 5.18 -4.22 5.24
N MET A 141 3.87 -4.22 4.99
CA MET A 141 3.28 -4.61 3.72
C MET A 141 2.36 -3.52 3.16
N PHE A 142 2.51 -3.24 1.88
CA PHE A 142 1.56 -2.51 1.05
C PHE A 142 0.96 -3.49 0.04
N GLY A 143 -0.32 -3.83 0.23
CA GLY A 143 -1.02 -4.80 -0.61
C GLY A 143 -2.04 -4.15 -1.53
N LEU A 144 -1.63 -3.72 -2.74
CA LEU A 144 -2.46 -2.97 -3.70
C LEU A 144 -2.92 -1.61 -3.15
N SER A 145 -2.12 -0.98 -2.34
CA SER A 145 -2.48 0.26 -1.63
C SER A 145 -1.51 1.41 -1.89
N TYR A 146 -0.24 1.13 -2.16
CA TYR A 146 0.81 2.15 -2.29
C TYR A 146 0.50 3.18 -3.37
N ASN A 147 0.14 2.72 -4.58
CA ASN A 147 -0.15 3.57 -5.74
C ASN A 147 -1.44 4.40 -5.59
N THR A 148 -2.26 4.09 -4.58
CA THR A 148 -3.53 4.79 -4.33
C THR A 148 -3.41 5.91 -3.31
N MET A 149 -2.27 6.03 -2.63
CA MET A 149 -2.06 6.99 -1.54
C MET A 149 -1.54 8.32 -2.07
N PRO A 150 -2.19 9.46 -1.75
CA PRO A 150 -1.72 10.79 -2.17
C PRO A 150 -0.32 11.13 -1.66
N HIS A 151 -0.02 10.76 -0.41
CA HIS A 151 1.24 11.05 0.27
C HIS A 151 2.10 9.80 0.47
N HIS A 152 2.12 8.89 -0.53
CA HIS A 152 2.81 7.60 -0.47
C HIS A 152 4.27 7.69 0.00
N LEU A 153 5.02 8.73 -0.39
CA LEU A 153 6.41 8.92 0.06
C LEU A 153 6.53 9.20 1.55
N ALA A 154 5.61 9.99 2.12
CA ALA A 154 5.59 10.26 3.55
C ALA A 154 5.22 9.00 4.33
N VAL A 155 4.20 8.28 3.85
CA VAL A 155 3.78 6.99 4.45
C VAL A 155 4.90 5.96 4.37
N LEU A 156 5.61 5.86 3.22
CA LEU A 156 6.74 4.95 3.05
C LEU A 156 7.85 5.22 4.06
N ARG A 157 8.27 6.49 4.19
CA ARG A 157 9.32 6.89 5.14
C ARG A 157 8.93 6.58 6.57
N GLU A 158 7.69 6.87 6.93
CA GLU A 158 7.19 6.61 8.26
C GLU A 158 7.11 5.12 8.59
N ALA A 159 6.62 4.31 7.66
CA ALA A 159 6.62 2.87 7.77
C ALA A 159 8.04 2.30 7.89
N TRP A 160 8.97 2.82 7.08
CA TRP A 160 10.38 2.43 7.13
C TRP A 160 11.04 2.75 8.48
N ASN A 161 10.74 3.92 9.05
CA ASN A 161 11.29 4.33 10.34
C ASN A 161 10.88 3.38 11.47
N GLN A 162 9.68 2.80 11.40
CA GLN A 162 9.15 1.87 12.40
C GLN A 162 9.70 0.44 12.27
N LEU A 163 10.35 0.09 11.15
CA LEU A 163 11.04 -1.20 11.01
C LEU A 163 12.26 -1.27 11.94
N ARG A 164 12.49 -2.44 12.54
CA ARG A 164 13.78 -2.75 13.18
C ARG A 164 14.88 -2.99 12.14
N PRO A 165 16.16 -2.92 12.49
CA PRO A 165 17.25 -3.43 11.63
C PRO A 165 16.98 -4.90 11.24
N GLY A 166 17.20 -5.25 9.99
CA GLY A 166 16.85 -6.55 9.40
C GLY A 166 15.36 -6.73 9.09
N GLY A 167 14.50 -5.76 9.44
CA GLY A 167 13.08 -5.77 9.10
C GLY A 167 12.86 -5.56 7.59
N ARG A 168 11.74 -6.04 7.07
CA ARG A 168 11.45 -6.05 5.64
C ARG A 168 10.20 -5.26 5.29
N LEU A 169 10.29 -4.49 4.20
CA LEU A 169 9.16 -3.81 3.61
C LEU A 169 8.84 -4.43 2.25
N VAL A 170 7.59 -4.82 2.06
CA VAL A 170 7.10 -5.43 0.83
C VAL A 170 5.98 -4.58 0.23
N ILE A 171 6.12 -4.26 -1.05
CA ILE A 171 5.07 -3.61 -1.85
C ILE A 171 4.67 -4.58 -2.96
N MET A 172 3.41 -4.98 -2.98
CA MET A 172 2.82 -5.74 -4.08
C MET A 172 1.75 -4.90 -4.77
N ASP A 173 1.86 -4.75 -6.08
CA ASP A 173 0.89 -3.94 -6.82
C ASP A 173 0.88 -4.32 -8.32
N ALA A 174 0.00 -3.67 -9.07
CA ALA A 174 -0.05 -3.75 -10.52
C ALA A 174 0.62 -2.53 -11.15
N LYS A 175 1.17 -2.70 -12.35
CA LYS A 175 1.72 -1.62 -13.17
C LYS A 175 1.33 -1.81 -14.63
N LEU A 176 1.50 -0.78 -15.43
CA LEU A 176 1.32 -0.93 -16.87
C LEU A 176 2.39 -1.88 -17.45
N PRO A 177 2.02 -2.74 -18.41
CA PRO A 177 2.99 -3.58 -19.08
C PRO A 177 4.13 -2.74 -19.67
N PRO A 178 5.37 -3.24 -19.68
CA PRO A 178 6.48 -2.51 -20.26
C PRO A 178 6.34 -2.38 -21.79
N GLY A 179 7.04 -1.39 -22.37
CA GLY A 179 7.14 -1.20 -23.80
C GLY A 179 5.95 -0.51 -24.46
N LEU A 180 5.78 -0.77 -25.76
CA LEU A 180 4.80 -0.07 -26.60
C LEU A 180 3.36 -0.34 -26.16
N GLY A 181 3.06 -1.56 -25.72
CA GLY A 181 1.73 -1.94 -25.22
C GLY A 181 1.29 -1.10 -24.03
N GLY A 182 2.18 -0.89 -23.05
CA GLY A 182 1.90 -0.02 -21.89
C GLY A 182 1.69 1.44 -22.30
N ARG A 183 2.46 1.93 -23.27
CA ARG A 183 2.30 3.31 -23.80
C ARG A 183 0.95 3.51 -24.49
N LEU A 184 0.46 2.53 -25.23
CA LEU A 184 -0.83 2.59 -25.91
C LEU A 184 -2.01 2.58 -24.92
N VAL A 185 -1.93 1.82 -23.82
CA VAL A 185 -3.00 1.74 -22.83
C VAL A 185 -2.92 2.82 -21.75
N LEU A 186 -1.80 3.56 -21.66
CA LEU A 186 -1.59 4.58 -20.63
C LEU A 186 -2.71 5.65 -20.59
N PRO A 187 -3.18 6.24 -21.71
CA PRO A 187 -4.25 7.25 -21.67
C PRO A 187 -5.54 6.69 -21.06
N PHE A 188 -5.89 5.46 -21.42
CA PHE A 188 -7.04 4.77 -20.84
C PHE A 188 -6.84 4.45 -19.36
N GLY A 189 -5.65 3.97 -18.98
CA GLY A 189 -5.27 3.72 -17.60
C GLY A 189 -5.39 4.98 -16.72
N LEU A 190 -4.87 6.10 -17.18
CA LEU A 190 -4.98 7.40 -16.49
C LEU A 190 -6.44 7.89 -16.40
N TRP A 191 -7.23 7.71 -17.45
CA TRP A 191 -8.65 8.02 -17.42
C TRP A 191 -9.41 7.16 -16.41
N LEU A 192 -9.12 5.84 -16.39
CA LEU A 192 -9.74 4.88 -15.48
C LEU A 192 -9.37 5.18 -14.01
N MET A 193 -8.09 5.50 -13.75
CA MET A 193 -7.60 5.89 -12.44
C MET A 193 -8.36 7.08 -11.86
N LYS A 194 -8.60 8.10 -12.68
CA LYS A 194 -9.37 9.29 -12.24
C LYS A 194 -10.81 8.96 -11.85
N ARG A 195 -11.37 7.85 -12.31
CA ARG A 195 -12.77 7.44 -12.11
C ARG A 195 -12.96 6.24 -11.20
N THR A 196 -11.90 5.51 -10.91
CA THR A 196 -11.94 4.29 -10.10
C THR A 196 -10.99 4.37 -8.91
N MET A 197 -10.81 3.24 -8.24
CA MET A 197 -9.85 3.04 -7.14
C MET A 197 -8.45 2.65 -7.63
N LEU A 198 -8.24 2.56 -8.93
CA LEU A 198 -6.94 2.18 -9.46
C LEU A 198 -5.93 3.28 -9.12
N GLY A 199 -4.82 2.86 -8.55
CA GLY A 199 -3.73 3.74 -8.17
C GLY A 199 -3.08 4.43 -9.37
N ASN A 200 -2.19 5.37 -9.09
CA ASN A 200 -1.42 6.07 -10.10
C ASN A 200 -0.43 5.13 -10.80
N PRO A 201 -0.61 4.80 -12.08
CA PRO A 201 0.26 3.87 -12.79
C PRO A 201 1.67 4.44 -13.07
N LEU A 202 1.90 5.72 -12.79
CA LEU A 202 3.20 6.39 -12.96
C LEU A 202 4.08 6.32 -11.70
N ILE A 203 3.52 5.92 -10.55
CA ILE A 203 4.30 5.71 -9.34
C ILE A 203 5.15 4.45 -9.54
N LYS A 204 6.42 4.54 -9.13
CA LYS A 204 7.40 3.46 -9.21
C LYS A 204 7.93 3.14 -7.82
N PRO A 205 7.23 2.32 -7.05
CA PRO A 205 7.57 2.07 -5.65
C PRO A 205 8.99 1.52 -5.46
N TRP A 206 9.51 0.77 -6.42
CA TRP A 206 10.90 0.27 -6.38
C TRP A 206 11.94 1.41 -6.45
N GLU A 207 11.66 2.51 -7.18
CA GLU A 207 12.54 3.69 -7.20
C GLU A 207 12.44 4.46 -5.87
N ASP A 208 11.26 4.51 -5.27
CA ASP A 208 11.05 5.15 -3.97
C ASP A 208 11.73 4.36 -2.85
N LEU A 209 11.65 3.03 -2.90
CA LEU A 209 12.30 2.14 -1.95
C LEU A 209 13.83 2.17 -2.08
N ALA A 210 14.36 2.31 -3.32
CA ALA A 210 15.78 2.45 -3.62
C ALA A 210 16.44 3.70 -3.00
N ARG A 211 15.64 4.67 -2.56
CA ARG A 211 16.14 5.84 -1.82
C ARG A 211 16.35 5.57 -0.33
N LEU A 212 15.86 4.43 0.16
CA LEU A 212 15.91 4.06 1.57
C LEU A 212 16.91 2.92 1.86
N THR A 213 17.17 2.06 0.88
CA THR A 213 18.08 0.91 1.00
C THR A 213 18.63 0.48 -0.36
N ASP A 214 19.83 -0.07 -0.36
CA ASP A 214 20.43 -0.72 -1.52
C ASP A 214 20.03 -2.21 -1.63
N GLU A 215 19.49 -2.79 -0.55
CA GLU A 215 19.04 -4.18 -0.49
C GLU A 215 17.60 -4.32 -1.02
N ILE A 216 17.45 -4.28 -2.36
CA ILE A 216 16.16 -4.34 -3.03
C ILE A 216 16.09 -5.59 -3.90
N GLU A 217 14.96 -6.27 -3.84
CA GLU A 217 14.57 -7.31 -4.77
C GLU A 217 13.23 -6.98 -5.41
N MET A 218 13.11 -7.25 -6.71
CA MET A 218 11.87 -7.10 -7.46
C MET A 218 11.61 -8.34 -8.30
N GLU A 219 10.39 -8.85 -8.21
CA GLU A 219 9.90 -9.95 -9.03
C GLU A 219 8.66 -9.51 -9.80
N GLU A 220 8.64 -9.79 -11.10
CA GLU A 220 7.55 -9.43 -12.00
C GLU A 220 6.76 -10.67 -12.42
N PHE A 221 5.45 -10.48 -12.64
CA PHE A 221 4.51 -11.52 -13.03
C PHE A 221 3.67 -11.04 -14.22
N MET A 222 3.09 -12.00 -14.96
CA MET A 222 2.16 -11.74 -16.05
C MET A 222 2.66 -10.64 -17.01
N PHE A 223 3.80 -10.92 -17.65
CA PHE A 223 4.44 -10.00 -18.60
C PHE A 223 4.77 -8.62 -18.03
N GLY A 224 5.10 -8.57 -16.74
CA GLY A 224 5.48 -7.33 -16.06
C GLY A 224 4.30 -6.45 -15.66
N SER A 225 3.06 -6.94 -15.68
CA SER A 225 1.87 -6.19 -15.24
C SER A 225 1.65 -6.23 -13.73
N TRP A 226 2.25 -7.19 -13.04
CA TRP A 226 2.21 -7.35 -11.59
C TRP A 226 3.62 -7.45 -11.04
N TYR A 227 3.85 -6.97 -9.83
CA TYR A 227 5.16 -7.05 -9.19
C TYR A 227 5.07 -7.18 -7.67
N ILE A 228 6.12 -7.76 -7.11
CA ILE A 228 6.44 -7.72 -5.69
C ILE A 228 7.81 -7.09 -5.57
N CYS A 229 7.93 -6.02 -4.80
CA CYS A 229 9.16 -5.33 -4.50
C CYS A 229 9.42 -5.42 -2.99
N ARG A 230 10.64 -5.79 -2.60
CA ARG A 230 11.06 -5.93 -1.20
C ARG A 230 12.30 -5.10 -0.93
N GLY A 231 12.35 -4.41 0.19
CA GLY A 231 13.55 -3.79 0.75
C GLY A 231 13.83 -4.31 2.15
N ILE A 232 15.12 -4.40 2.53
CA ILE A 232 15.58 -4.79 3.86
C ILE A 232 16.21 -3.56 4.52
N LYS A 233 15.86 -3.31 5.79
CA LYS A 233 16.43 -2.21 6.56
C LYS A 233 17.75 -2.65 7.16
N SER A 234 18.82 -1.93 6.83
CA SER A 234 20.15 -2.09 7.41
C SER A 234 20.17 -1.75 8.90
#